data_be68e542ffdb74d339b77c062689d8f1
#
_entry.id   be68e542ffdb74d339b77c062689d8f1
#
_cell.length_a   1.000
_cell.length_b   1.000
_cell.length_c   1.000
_cell.angle_alpha   90.00
_cell.angle_beta   90.00
_cell.angle_gamma   90.00
#
_symmetry.space_group_name_H-M   'P 1'
#
loop_
_entity.id
_entity.type
_entity.pdbx_description
1 polymer ?
#
loop_
_entity_poly.entity_id
_entity_poly.type
_entity_poly.pdbx_seq_one_letter_code
_entity_poly.pdbx_strand_id
1 'polypeptide(L)'
;MRRFQARSLGSGFACVPTNNGGIVSGPQRIVCLTEEPTEVLYALGEQDRIVGISGFTVRPSRARREKPKVSAFTSAKIGEILKLDPDFVVGFSDIQADIAAELIRHGVEVWISNHRSVDGILDYVRRLGALVGVGAKAEAYAGELQRGLDAVANAAAALPRRPKVYFEEWDEPPITGIRWVAELVRIAGGDDIFPERAAESLAKQRILEDPDEVIRRAPDIILGSWCGKKFRPDKVAARPGWAAIPAVRDGELHEVKSPIILQPGPAALTDGVREIARIIRAWSAKSPM
;
A
#
# COMPACT_ATOMS: atom_id res chain seq x y z
N MET A 1 -55.04 -3.70 6.55
CA MET A 1 -54.69 -3.28 5.18
C MET A 1 -54.38 -1.79 5.18
N ARG A 2 -53.10 -1.43 5.23
CA ARG A 2 -52.64 -0.03 5.08
C ARG A 2 -51.98 0.09 3.71
N ARG A 3 -52.52 0.95 2.85
CA ARG A 3 -52.00 1.22 1.49
C ARG A 3 -50.64 1.96 1.62
N PHE A 4 -49.61 1.36 1.08
CA PHE A 4 -48.35 2.06 0.81
C PHE A 4 -48.55 2.97 -0.40
N GLN A 5 -48.45 4.27 -0.21
CA GLN A 5 -48.29 5.23 -1.31
C GLN A 5 -46.84 5.27 -1.72
N ALA A 6 -46.52 4.78 -2.91
CA ALA A 6 -45.22 4.94 -3.54
C ALA A 6 -45.01 6.41 -3.89
N ARG A 7 -44.05 7.06 -3.23
CA ARG A 7 -43.49 8.34 -3.68
C ARG A 7 -42.56 8.06 -4.85
N SER A 8 -42.88 8.62 -6.01
CA SER A 8 -42.01 8.65 -7.18
C SER A 8 -40.76 9.48 -6.84
N LEU A 9 -39.65 8.81 -6.63
CA LEU A 9 -38.34 9.44 -6.61
C LEU A 9 -37.88 9.59 -8.06
N GLY A 10 -38.02 10.79 -8.59
CA GLY A 10 -37.42 11.19 -9.86
C GLY A 10 -35.90 11.29 -9.67
N SER A 11 -35.17 10.20 -9.90
CA SER A 11 -33.72 10.21 -10.01
C SER A 11 -33.30 10.60 -11.42
N GLY A 12 -33.26 11.89 -11.68
CA GLY A 12 -32.54 12.42 -12.82
C GLY A 12 -31.05 12.28 -12.57
N PHE A 13 -30.43 11.23 -13.10
CA PHE A 13 -28.98 11.21 -13.27
C PHE A 13 -28.63 12.33 -14.25
N ALA A 14 -28.15 13.45 -13.72
CA ALA A 14 -27.62 14.53 -14.55
C ALA A 14 -26.29 14.06 -15.14
N CYS A 15 -26.27 13.72 -16.42
CA CYS A 15 -25.07 13.53 -17.20
C CYS A 15 -24.34 14.88 -17.30
N VAL A 16 -23.17 15.03 -16.67
CA VAL A 16 -22.35 16.23 -16.80
C VAL A 16 -21.56 16.11 -18.11
N PRO A 17 -21.77 16.96 -19.11
CA PRO A 17 -21.02 16.91 -20.36
C PRO A 17 -19.58 17.37 -20.12
N THR A 18 -18.60 16.63 -20.65
CA THR A 18 -17.22 17.10 -20.76
C THR A 18 -17.06 18.05 -21.94
N ASN A 19 -16.09 18.97 -21.89
CA ASN A 19 -15.76 19.91 -22.98
C ASN A 19 -15.42 19.23 -24.34
N ASN A 20 -15.34 17.90 -24.40
CA ASN A 20 -15.12 17.12 -25.62
C ASN A 20 -16.32 16.28 -26.06
N GLY A 21 -17.52 16.55 -25.58
CA GLY A 21 -18.75 15.89 -26.06
C GLY A 21 -18.91 14.40 -25.68
N GLY A 22 -18.02 13.83 -24.88
CA GLY A 22 -18.10 12.45 -24.36
C GLY A 22 -18.90 12.38 -23.06
N ILE A 23 -19.71 11.33 -22.90
CA ILE A 23 -20.35 11.00 -21.61
C ILE A 23 -19.23 10.57 -20.66
N VAL A 24 -19.07 11.28 -19.54
CA VAL A 24 -18.16 10.84 -18.46
C VAL A 24 -18.78 9.61 -17.81
N SER A 25 -18.13 8.47 -17.98
CA SER A 25 -18.53 7.20 -17.38
C SER A 25 -17.89 7.03 -15.99
N GLY A 26 -18.65 6.46 -15.06
CA GLY A 26 -18.19 6.15 -13.70
C GLY A 26 -18.31 7.31 -12.70
N PRO A 27 -17.89 7.08 -11.45
CA PRO A 27 -18.05 8.02 -10.34
C PRO A 27 -17.30 9.33 -10.56
N GLN A 28 -17.89 10.44 -10.07
CA GLN A 28 -17.40 11.81 -10.26
C GLN A 28 -16.93 12.46 -8.96
N ARG A 29 -17.34 11.92 -7.80
CA ARG A 29 -17.05 12.49 -6.47
C ARG A 29 -16.50 11.40 -5.56
N ILE A 30 -15.20 11.14 -5.69
CA ILE A 30 -14.53 10.00 -5.08
C ILE A 30 -13.86 10.41 -3.77
N VAL A 31 -14.10 9.66 -2.70
CA VAL A 31 -13.33 9.75 -1.45
C VAL A 31 -12.38 8.57 -1.36
N CYS A 32 -11.10 8.86 -1.14
CA CYS A 32 -10.04 7.88 -0.95
C CYS A 32 -9.73 7.74 0.55
N LEU A 33 -10.14 6.62 1.17
CA LEU A 33 -9.94 6.39 2.62
C LEU A 33 -8.49 6.03 2.98
N THR A 34 -7.70 5.61 2.00
CA THR A 34 -6.28 5.24 2.11
C THR A 34 -5.45 5.95 1.05
N GLU A 35 -4.13 5.72 1.02
CA GLU A 35 -3.22 6.45 0.14
C GLU A 35 -3.20 5.93 -1.29
N GLU A 36 -3.26 4.60 -1.48
CA GLU A 36 -3.09 3.96 -2.78
C GLU A 36 -4.15 4.37 -3.81
N PRO A 37 -5.45 4.52 -3.50
CA PRO A 37 -6.41 5.01 -4.50
C PRO A 37 -6.11 6.45 -4.93
N THR A 38 -5.64 7.30 -4.00
CA THR A 38 -5.23 8.66 -4.35
C THR A 38 -4.07 8.62 -5.35
N GLU A 39 -3.03 7.84 -5.09
CA GLU A 39 -1.87 7.74 -5.96
C GLU A 39 -2.25 7.21 -7.35
N VAL A 40 -3.07 6.16 -7.41
CA VAL A 40 -3.55 5.57 -8.68
C VAL A 40 -4.37 6.58 -9.48
N LEU A 41 -5.36 7.24 -8.87
CA LEU A 41 -6.21 8.20 -9.59
C LEU A 41 -5.43 9.41 -10.11
N TYR A 42 -4.42 9.89 -9.36
CA TYR A 42 -3.52 10.94 -9.85
C TYR A 42 -2.65 10.46 -11.03
N ALA A 43 -2.17 9.21 -10.99
CA ALA A 43 -1.39 8.63 -12.09
C ALA A 43 -2.24 8.43 -13.37
N LEU A 44 -3.53 8.13 -13.20
CA LEU A 44 -4.47 7.98 -14.32
C LEU A 44 -5.01 9.33 -14.87
N GLY A 45 -4.68 10.46 -14.22
CA GLY A 45 -5.18 11.80 -14.60
C GLY A 45 -6.61 12.08 -14.14
N GLU A 46 -7.09 11.34 -13.15
CA GLU A 46 -8.47 11.43 -12.63
C GLU A 46 -8.56 12.18 -11.26
N GLN A 47 -7.53 12.97 -10.93
CA GLN A 47 -7.44 13.69 -9.64
C GLN A 47 -8.60 14.67 -9.41
N ASP A 48 -9.23 15.20 -10.46
CA ASP A 48 -10.30 16.17 -10.34
C ASP A 48 -11.59 15.56 -9.78
N ARG A 49 -11.74 14.23 -9.91
CA ARG A 49 -12.85 13.47 -9.31
C ARG A 49 -12.64 13.22 -7.81
N ILE A 50 -11.44 13.40 -7.27
CA ILE A 50 -11.17 13.19 -5.84
C ILE A 50 -11.68 14.39 -5.05
N VAL A 51 -12.64 14.14 -4.14
CA VAL A 51 -13.21 15.16 -3.25
C VAL A 51 -12.72 15.06 -1.81
N GLY A 52 -12.11 13.93 -1.40
CA GLY A 52 -11.52 13.74 -0.07
C GLY A 52 -10.45 12.66 -0.07
N ILE A 53 -9.48 12.79 0.83
CA ILE A 53 -8.33 11.87 0.94
C ILE A 53 -8.05 11.47 2.39
N SER A 54 -7.22 10.42 2.56
CA SER A 54 -6.60 10.06 3.84
C SER A 54 -5.65 11.14 4.34
N GLY A 55 -5.66 11.39 5.65
CA GLY A 55 -4.68 12.26 6.32
C GLY A 55 -3.24 11.75 6.21
N PHE A 56 -3.06 10.46 5.93
CA PHE A 56 -1.74 9.84 5.72
C PHE A 56 -1.25 9.93 4.27
N THR A 57 -2.09 10.36 3.32
CA THR A 57 -1.67 10.54 1.92
C THR A 57 -0.47 11.48 1.84
N VAL A 58 0.66 10.98 1.30
CA VAL A 58 1.88 11.75 1.04
C VAL A 58 2.24 11.79 -0.44
N ARG A 59 1.62 10.92 -1.24
CA ARG A 59 1.87 10.79 -2.67
C ARG A 59 0.57 10.91 -3.48
N PRO A 60 0.61 11.71 -4.58
CA PRO A 60 1.64 12.72 -4.84
C PRO A 60 1.57 13.86 -3.82
N SER A 61 2.68 14.53 -3.56
CA SER A 61 2.76 15.57 -2.50
C SER A 61 1.74 16.71 -2.66
N ARG A 62 1.33 17.02 -3.89
CA ARG A 62 0.30 18.03 -4.19
C ARG A 62 -1.08 17.66 -3.66
N ALA A 63 -1.43 16.37 -3.60
CA ALA A 63 -2.73 15.92 -3.11
C ALA A 63 -3.06 16.46 -1.71
N ARG A 64 -2.06 16.53 -0.81
CA ARG A 64 -2.25 17.05 0.55
C ARG A 64 -2.65 18.54 0.60
N ARG A 65 -2.28 19.32 -0.41
CA ARG A 65 -2.62 20.75 -0.52
C ARG A 65 -3.95 20.96 -1.24
N GLU A 66 -4.26 20.08 -2.19
CA GLU A 66 -5.41 20.20 -3.09
C GLU A 66 -6.69 19.61 -2.50
N LYS A 67 -6.59 18.61 -1.61
CA LYS A 67 -7.74 17.81 -1.16
C LYS A 67 -7.91 17.84 0.36
N PRO A 68 -9.16 17.91 0.86
CA PRO A 68 -9.48 17.79 2.29
C PRO A 68 -9.16 16.40 2.82
N LYS A 69 -8.72 16.33 4.10
CA LYS A 69 -8.37 15.10 4.81
C LYS A 69 -9.54 14.67 5.68
N VAL A 70 -10.18 13.58 5.32
CA VAL A 70 -11.43 13.11 5.94
C VAL A 70 -11.34 11.77 6.64
N SER A 71 -10.20 11.08 6.52
CA SER A 71 -9.95 9.79 7.16
C SER A 71 -8.52 9.70 7.70
N ALA A 72 -8.33 8.77 8.63
CA ALA A 72 -7.09 8.12 8.99
C ALA A 72 -7.22 6.64 8.63
N PHE A 73 -6.14 5.84 8.81
CA PHE A 73 -6.15 4.44 8.38
C PHE A 73 -7.25 3.61 9.09
N THR A 74 -7.42 3.81 10.41
CA THR A 74 -8.37 3.06 11.24
C THR A 74 -9.61 3.85 11.64
N SER A 75 -9.75 5.11 11.20
CA SER A 75 -10.87 5.97 11.54
C SER A 75 -11.22 6.92 10.41
N ALA A 76 -12.48 7.32 10.34
CA ALA A 76 -12.97 8.27 9.37
C ALA A 76 -13.94 9.27 10.02
N LYS A 77 -13.96 10.48 9.50
CA LYS A 77 -14.91 11.51 9.89
C LYS A 77 -16.16 11.40 9.00
N ILE A 78 -17.04 10.44 9.29
CA ILE A 78 -18.20 10.12 8.45
C ILE A 78 -18.99 11.37 8.08
N GLY A 79 -19.32 12.25 9.04
CA GLY A 79 -20.05 13.49 8.77
C GLY A 79 -19.32 14.43 7.80
N GLU A 80 -17.98 14.48 7.84
CA GLU A 80 -17.21 15.29 6.88
C GLU A 80 -17.16 14.63 5.50
N ILE A 81 -17.11 13.29 5.43
CA ILE A 81 -17.21 12.55 4.18
C ILE A 81 -18.57 12.83 3.52
N LEU A 82 -19.66 12.71 4.26
CA LEU A 82 -21.01 12.91 3.75
C LEU A 82 -21.26 14.36 3.26
N LYS A 83 -20.64 15.37 3.91
CA LYS A 83 -20.69 16.77 3.42
C LYS A 83 -20.04 16.97 2.06
N LEU A 84 -19.12 16.09 1.67
CA LEU A 84 -18.49 16.11 0.35
C LEU A 84 -19.40 15.52 -0.73
N ASP A 85 -20.58 14.99 -0.35
CA ASP A 85 -21.54 14.38 -1.27
C ASP A 85 -20.86 13.38 -2.24
N PRO A 86 -20.14 12.34 -1.73
CA PRO A 86 -19.45 11.40 -2.59
C PRO A 86 -20.43 10.44 -3.25
N ASP A 87 -20.20 10.16 -4.53
CA ASP A 87 -20.88 9.09 -5.25
C ASP A 87 -20.12 7.76 -5.19
N PHE A 88 -18.86 7.79 -4.71
CA PHE A 88 -18.04 6.60 -4.56
C PHE A 88 -16.96 6.76 -3.47
N VAL A 89 -16.80 5.74 -2.64
CA VAL A 89 -15.75 5.70 -1.61
C VAL A 89 -14.86 4.46 -1.83
N VAL A 90 -13.55 4.68 -1.83
CA VAL A 90 -12.55 3.61 -2.01
C VAL A 90 -11.71 3.48 -0.76
N GLY A 91 -11.55 2.26 -0.28
CA GLY A 91 -10.73 1.93 0.88
C GLY A 91 -9.99 0.61 0.74
N PHE A 92 -9.33 0.22 1.82
CA PHE A 92 -8.48 -0.96 1.86
C PHE A 92 -8.64 -1.73 3.16
N SER A 93 -8.81 -3.05 3.02
CA SER A 93 -8.74 -4.07 4.05
C SER A 93 -9.91 -4.11 5.06
N ASP A 94 -9.92 -5.19 5.80
CA ASP A 94 -10.84 -5.49 6.90
C ASP A 94 -10.86 -4.43 8.01
N ILE A 95 -9.75 -3.71 8.19
CA ILE A 95 -9.63 -2.62 9.19
C ILE A 95 -10.65 -1.50 8.94
N GLN A 96 -11.10 -1.33 7.68
CA GLN A 96 -12.09 -0.31 7.31
C GLN A 96 -13.52 -0.86 7.16
N ALA A 97 -13.79 -2.09 7.60
CA ALA A 97 -15.10 -2.73 7.45
C ALA A 97 -16.23 -1.94 8.13
N ASP A 98 -16.01 -1.43 9.35
CA ASP A 98 -17.03 -0.67 10.08
C ASP A 98 -17.29 0.70 9.42
N ILE A 99 -16.24 1.36 8.93
CA ILE A 99 -16.34 2.61 8.15
C ILE A 99 -17.17 2.38 6.89
N ALA A 100 -16.89 1.30 6.16
CA ALA A 100 -17.63 0.93 4.96
C ALA A 100 -19.10 0.65 5.27
N ALA A 101 -19.37 -0.14 6.32
CA ALA A 101 -20.72 -0.45 6.74
C ALA A 101 -21.55 0.81 7.08
N GLU A 102 -20.92 1.79 7.75
CA GLU A 102 -21.58 3.04 8.09
C GLU A 102 -21.87 3.88 6.85
N LEU A 103 -20.93 4.03 5.92
CA LEU A 103 -21.12 4.75 4.66
C LEU A 103 -22.22 4.12 3.80
N ILE A 104 -22.27 2.79 3.74
CA ILE A 104 -23.32 2.04 3.02
C ILE A 104 -24.70 2.33 3.62
N ARG A 105 -24.85 2.39 4.97
CA ARG A 105 -26.11 2.76 5.63
C ARG A 105 -26.57 4.18 5.27
N HIS A 106 -25.65 5.06 4.93
CA HIS A 106 -25.93 6.41 4.41
C HIS A 106 -26.17 6.48 2.89
N GLY A 107 -26.22 5.34 2.20
CA GLY A 107 -26.51 5.25 0.76
C GLY A 107 -25.31 5.53 -0.15
N VAL A 108 -24.10 5.55 0.38
CA VAL A 108 -22.87 5.77 -0.41
C VAL A 108 -22.39 4.44 -1.01
N GLU A 109 -22.00 4.43 -2.28
CA GLU A 109 -21.36 3.29 -2.91
C GLU A 109 -19.91 3.17 -2.39
N VAL A 110 -19.51 1.95 -1.91
CA VAL A 110 -18.22 1.73 -1.27
C VAL A 110 -17.53 0.52 -1.89
N TRP A 111 -16.27 0.66 -2.23
CA TRP A 111 -15.39 -0.44 -2.63
C TRP A 111 -14.19 -0.56 -1.69
N ILE A 112 -14.12 -1.66 -0.94
CA ILE A 112 -12.98 -2.00 -0.10
C ILE A 112 -12.18 -3.09 -0.80
N SER A 113 -10.98 -2.76 -1.21
CA SER A 113 -10.02 -3.72 -1.78
C SER A 113 -9.29 -4.46 -0.66
N ASN A 114 -8.93 -5.72 -0.92
CA ASN A 114 -8.26 -6.56 0.08
C ASN A 114 -7.08 -7.35 -0.53
N HIS A 115 -6.36 -6.70 -1.44
CA HIS A 115 -5.18 -7.29 -2.09
C HIS A 115 -3.97 -7.32 -1.15
N ARG A 116 -3.12 -8.35 -1.28
CA ARG A 116 -1.97 -8.57 -0.40
C ARG A 116 -0.69 -8.97 -1.13
N SER A 117 -0.68 -9.00 -2.47
CA SER A 117 0.45 -9.44 -3.29
C SER A 117 0.82 -8.38 -4.33
N VAL A 118 1.98 -8.49 -4.93
CA VAL A 118 2.43 -7.65 -6.05
C VAL A 118 1.44 -7.74 -7.22
N ASP A 119 1.04 -8.94 -7.61
CA ASP A 119 0.01 -9.15 -8.65
C ASP A 119 -1.33 -8.52 -8.24
N GLY A 120 -1.69 -8.64 -6.96
CA GLY A 120 -2.90 -8.02 -6.42
C GLY A 120 -2.87 -6.48 -6.49
N ILE A 121 -1.70 -5.84 -6.34
CA ILE A 121 -1.55 -4.39 -6.52
C ILE A 121 -1.74 -4.02 -8.00
N LEU A 122 -1.18 -4.78 -8.93
CA LEU A 122 -1.37 -4.55 -10.37
C LEU A 122 -2.83 -4.71 -10.78
N ASP A 123 -3.50 -5.76 -10.27
CA ASP A 123 -4.93 -5.97 -10.47
C ASP A 123 -5.78 -4.87 -9.85
N TYR A 124 -5.39 -4.36 -8.69
CA TYR A 124 -6.05 -3.24 -8.04
C TYR A 124 -6.04 -1.99 -8.94
N VAL A 125 -4.88 -1.66 -9.54
CA VAL A 125 -4.76 -0.54 -10.49
C VAL A 125 -5.74 -0.71 -11.66
N ARG A 126 -5.80 -1.92 -12.25
CA ARG A 126 -6.71 -2.25 -13.36
C ARG A 126 -8.17 -2.11 -12.97
N ARG A 127 -8.55 -2.70 -11.84
CA ARG A 127 -9.93 -2.69 -11.32
C ARG A 127 -10.39 -1.28 -10.98
N LEU A 128 -9.57 -0.49 -10.28
CA LEU A 128 -9.91 0.89 -9.95
C LEU A 128 -10.10 1.72 -11.23
N GLY A 129 -9.20 1.58 -12.21
CA GLY A 129 -9.34 2.25 -13.48
C GLY A 129 -10.59 1.85 -14.27
N ALA A 130 -10.99 0.58 -14.22
CA ALA A 130 -12.22 0.10 -14.83
C ALA A 130 -13.47 0.70 -14.13
N LEU A 131 -13.49 0.70 -12.79
CA LEU A 131 -14.57 1.28 -11.99
C LEU A 131 -14.79 2.78 -12.28
N VAL A 132 -13.71 3.53 -12.50
CA VAL A 132 -13.80 4.96 -12.83
C VAL A 132 -13.89 5.23 -14.34
N GLY A 133 -14.05 4.20 -15.17
CA GLY A 133 -14.28 4.34 -16.62
C GLY A 133 -13.03 4.65 -17.45
N VAL A 134 -11.82 4.40 -16.93
CA VAL A 134 -10.54 4.64 -17.63
C VAL A 134 -9.67 3.38 -17.73
N GLY A 135 -10.30 2.22 -17.96
CA GLY A 135 -9.65 0.91 -17.98
C GLY A 135 -8.43 0.82 -18.90
N ALA A 136 -8.47 1.42 -20.10
CA ALA A 136 -7.33 1.40 -21.02
C ALA A 136 -6.10 2.14 -20.46
N LYS A 137 -6.30 3.29 -19.78
CA LYS A 137 -5.20 4.01 -19.13
C LYS A 137 -4.62 3.18 -17.96
N ALA A 138 -5.51 2.52 -17.19
CA ALA A 138 -5.10 1.69 -16.06
C ALA A 138 -4.31 0.46 -16.51
N GLU A 139 -4.69 -0.19 -17.61
CA GLU A 139 -3.94 -1.31 -18.19
C GLU A 139 -2.55 -0.86 -18.66
N ALA A 140 -2.46 0.27 -19.34
CA ALA A 140 -1.18 0.83 -19.78
C ALA A 140 -0.27 1.13 -18.56
N TYR A 141 -0.83 1.73 -17.50
CA TYR A 141 -0.10 2.05 -16.29
C TYR A 141 0.33 0.79 -15.51
N ALA A 142 -0.55 -0.20 -15.36
CA ALA A 142 -0.19 -1.48 -14.75
C ALA A 142 0.93 -2.18 -15.53
N GLY A 143 0.89 -2.14 -16.86
CA GLY A 143 1.97 -2.63 -17.72
C GLY A 143 3.29 -1.88 -17.55
N GLU A 144 3.26 -0.57 -17.30
CA GLU A 144 4.45 0.21 -16.96
C GLU A 144 5.06 -0.22 -15.62
N LEU A 145 4.23 -0.36 -14.59
CA LEU A 145 4.65 -0.85 -13.27
C LEU A 145 5.28 -2.24 -13.37
N GLN A 146 4.66 -3.16 -14.12
CA GLN A 146 5.20 -4.51 -14.34
C GLN A 146 6.58 -4.46 -15.01
N ARG A 147 6.74 -3.68 -16.08
CA ARG A 147 8.05 -3.53 -16.73
C ARG A 147 9.12 -2.98 -15.79
N GLY A 148 8.72 -2.08 -14.86
CA GLY A 148 9.62 -1.58 -13.82
C GLY A 148 10.09 -2.69 -12.87
N LEU A 149 9.18 -3.57 -12.45
CA LEU A 149 9.50 -4.74 -11.61
C LEU A 149 10.40 -5.73 -12.36
N ASP A 150 10.12 -6.02 -13.64
CA ASP A 150 10.92 -6.91 -14.47
C ASP A 150 12.35 -6.38 -14.63
N ALA A 151 12.52 -5.08 -14.81
CA ALA A 151 13.85 -4.46 -14.87
C ALA A 151 14.64 -4.62 -13.57
N VAL A 152 13.97 -4.48 -12.40
CA VAL A 152 14.58 -4.72 -11.10
C VAL A 152 14.97 -6.20 -10.94
N ALA A 153 14.08 -7.13 -11.28
CA ALA A 153 14.32 -8.57 -11.21
C ALA A 153 15.49 -9.00 -12.10
N ASN A 154 15.54 -8.49 -13.32
CA ASN A 154 16.64 -8.77 -14.26
C ASN A 154 17.99 -8.26 -13.73
N ALA A 155 18.02 -7.06 -13.15
CA ALA A 155 19.23 -6.55 -12.50
C ALA A 155 19.64 -7.36 -11.27
N ALA A 156 18.66 -7.84 -10.51
CA ALA A 156 18.90 -8.67 -9.33
C ALA A 156 19.42 -10.07 -9.68
N ALA A 157 19.03 -10.63 -10.83
CA ALA A 157 19.53 -11.92 -11.30
C ALA A 157 21.04 -11.95 -11.57
N ALA A 158 21.66 -10.79 -11.82
CA ALA A 158 23.10 -10.65 -12.02
C ALA A 158 23.90 -10.44 -10.71
N LEU A 159 23.24 -10.40 -9.55
CA LEU A 159 23.93 -10.20 -8.28
C LEU A 159 24.75 -11.45 -7.90
N PRO A 160 26.01 -11.27 -7.45
CA PRO A 160 26.88 -12.40 -7.09
C PRO A 160 26.38 -13.16 -5.85
N ARG A 161 25.61 -12.52 -4.98
CA ARG A 161 25.09 -13.09 -3.73
C ARG A 161 23.70 -12.57 -3.43
N ARG A 162 22.88 -13.40 -2.82
CA ARG A 162 21.54 -13.06 -2.32
C ARG A 162 21.56 -13.01 -0.79
N PRO A 163 21.25 -11.87 -0.15
CA PRO A 163 21.18 -11.80 1.30
C PRO A 163 19.90 -12.43 1.85
N LYS A 164 20.00 -12.98 3.05
CA LYS A 164 18.88 -13.25 3.92
C LYS A 164 18.37 -11.92 4.49
N VAL A 165 17.10 -11.61 4.32
CA VAL A 165 16.51 -10.32 4.70
C VAL A 165 15.45 -10.52 5.77
N TYR A 166 15.59 -9.83 6.88
CA TYR A 166 14.51 -9.64 7.84
C TYR A 166 13.83 -8.28 7.57
N PHE A 167 12.54 -8.29 7.27
CA PHE A 167 11.75 -7.08 7.20
C PHE A 167 10.91 -6.93 8.47
N GLU A 168 11.05 -5.80 9.17
CA GLU A 168 10.31 -5.48 10.38
C GLU A 168 9.33 -4.33 10.13
N GLU A 169 8.02 -4.66 10.13
CA GLU A 169 6.92 -3.71 9.90
C GLU A 169 6.60 -2.89 11.16
N TRP A 170 6.86 -3.47 12.33
CA TRP A 170 6.65 -2.86 13.63
C TRP A 170 7.58 -3.48 14.67
N ASP A 171 7.94 -2.73 15.73
CA ASP A 171 8.97 -3.12 16.70
C ASP A 171 8.45 -3.74 18.02
N GLU A 172 7.27 -3.33 18.49
CA GLU A 172 6.72 -3.76 19.79
C GLU A 172 5.21 -4.00 19.71
N PRO A 173 4.76 -5.28 19.62
CA PRO A 173 5.60 -6.46 19.37
C PRO A 173 6.20 -6.47 17.96
N PRO A 174 7.32 -7.19 17.71
CA PRO A 174 7.90 -7.29 16.39
C PRO A 174 6.91 -7.94 15.41
N ILE A 175 6.66 -7.27 14.27
CA ILE A 175 5.77 -7.77 13.20
C ILE A 175 6.61 -7.94 11.94
N THR A 176 6.57 -9.12 11.33
CA THR A 176 7.28 -9.42 10.08
C THR A 176 6.60 -8.77 8.88
N GLY A 177 7.31 -8.69 7.76
CA GLY A 177 6.81 -8.14 6.50
C GLY A 177 5.56 -8.86 5.99
N ILE A 178 4.65 -8.09 5.38
CA ILE A 178 3.48 -8.59 4.68
C ILE A 178 3.85 -9.13 3.30
N ARG A 179 2.99 -9.92 2.69
CA ARG A 179 3.26 -10.69 1.48
C ARG A 179 3.85 -9.86 0.32
N TRP A 180 3.27 -8.71 -0.04
CA TRP A 180 3.83 -7.91 -1.13
C TRP A 180 5.25 -7.41 -0.83
N VAL A 181 5.58 -7.15 0.46
CA VAL A 181 6.93 -6.75 0.87
C VAL A 181 7.91 -7.91 0.70
N ALA A 182 7.55 -9.12 1.14
CA ALA A 182 8.37 -10.33 0.93
C ALA A 182 8.59 -10.62 -0.56
N GLU A 183 7.54 -10.45 -1.38
CA GLU A 183 7.63 -10.59 -2.84
C GLU A 183 8.57 -9.53 -3.45
N LEU A 184 8.52 -8.27 -2.99
CA LEU A 184 9.40 -7.19 -3.43
C LEU A 184 10.85 -7.40 -3.00
N VAL A 185 11.09 -7.94 -1.79
CA VAL A 185 12.43 -8.37 -1.34
C VAL A 185 12.99 -9.41 -2.31
N ARG A 186 12.18 -10.41 -2.70
CA ARG A 186 12.60 -11.45 -3.63
C ARG A 186 12.88 -10.89 -5.04
N ILE A 187 12.02 -10.00 -5.54
CA ILE A 187 12.22 -9.31 -6.84
C ILE A 187 13.51 -8.50 -6.82
N ALA A 188 13.82 -7.86 -5.69
CA ALA A 188 15.04 -7.07 -5.49
C ALA A 188 16.31 -7.91 -5.30
N GLY A 189 16.20 -9.25 -5.22
CA GLY A 189 17.34 -10.16 -5.12
C GLY A 189 17.71 -10.61 -3.72
N GLY A 190 16.84 -10.39 -2.71
CA GLY A 190 16.97 -10.93 -1.36
C GLY A 190 16.12 -12.17 -1.13
N ASP A 191 16.32 -12.84 -0.01
CA ASP A 191 15.50 -13.94 0.48
C ASP A 191 14.89 -13.55 1.83
N ASP A 192 13.57 -13.37 1.88
CA ASP A 192 12.86 -13.10 3.12
C ASP A 192 12.98 -14.28 4.06
N ILE A 193 13.36 -14.02 5.32
CA ILE A 193 13.57 -15.10 6.30
C ILE A 193 12.29 -15.62 6.95
N PHE A 194 11.13 -14.97 6.71
CA PHE A 194 9.82 -15.36 7.24
C PHE A 194 8.74 -15.52 6.14
N PRO A 195 9.03 -16.25 5.04
CA PRO A 195 8.09 -16.38 3.92
C PRO A 195 6.75 -17.03 4.34
N GLU A 196 6.76 -17.93 5.33
CA GLU A 196 5.57 -18.57 5.87
C GLU A 196 4.67 -17.58 6.61
N ARG A 197 5.24 -16.61 7.33
CA ARG A 197 4.47 -15.57 8.02
C ARG A 197 3.98 -14.50 7.06
N ALA A 198 4.74 -14.19 6.03
CA ALA A 198 4.35 -13.25 5.00
C ALA A 198 3.07 -13.68 4.24
N ALA A 199 2.75 -14.98 4.22
CA ALA A 199 1.51 -15.51 3.66
C ALA A 199 0.26 -15.08 4.46
N GLU A 200 0.43 -14.74 5.75
CA GLU A 200 -0.65 -14.33 6.64
C GLU A 200 -1.10 -12.89 6.35
N SER A 201 -2.42 -12.72 6.19
CA SER A 201 -3.01 -11.42 5.81
C SER A 201 -3.05 -10.42 6.96
N LEU A 202 -3.22 -10.90 8.20
CA LEU A 202 -3.44 -10.04 9.38
C LEU A 202 -2.13 -9.80 10.13
N ALA A 203 -1.90 -8.57 10.55
CA ALA A 203 -0.72 -8.19 11.33
C ALA A 203 -0.53 -9.04 12.58
N LYS A 204 -1.64 -9.37 13.29
CA LYS A 204 -1.61 -10.21 14.50
C LYS A 204 -1.03 -11.61 14.26
N GLN A 205 -1.17 -12.16 13.06
CA GLN A 205 -0.65 -13.48 12.69
C GLN A 205 0.83 -13.42 12.29
N ARG A 206 1.35 -12.23 12.05
CA ARG A 206 2.75 -11.96 11.70
C ARG A 206 3.60 -11.47 12.87
N ILE A 207 3.00 -11.37 14.07
CA ILE A 207 3.73 -11.06 15.30
C ILE A 207 4.71 -12.19 15.60
N LEU A 208 5.96 -11.83 15.90
CA LEU A 208 6.97 -12.75 16.41
C LEU A 208 6.80 -12.87 17.93
N GLU A 209 6.26 -13.99 18.36
CA GLU A 209 6.14 -14.33 19.79
C GLU A 209 7.51 -14.62 20.41
N ASP A 210 8.43 -15.19 19.60
CA ASP A 210 9.81 -15.48 19.97
C ASP A 210 10.78 -14.68 19.10
N PRO A 211 11.27 -13.50 19.56
CA PRO A 211 12.24 -12.69 18.81
C PRO A 211 13.59 -13.40 18.55
N ASP A 212 13.94 -14.43 19.33
CA ASP A 212 15.15 -15.22 19.12
C ASP A 212 15.12 -16.03 17.82
N GLU A 213 13.94 -16.17 17.21
CA GLU A 213 13.81 -16.76 15.89
C GLU A 213 14.57 -15.96 14.82
N VAL A 214 14.65 -14.63 14.96
CA VAL A 214 15.48 -13.79 14.07
C VAL A 214 16.96 -14.11 14.23
N ILE A 215 17.41 -14.34 15.48
CA ILE A 215 18.80 -14.71 15.76
C ILE A 215 19.13 -16.06 15.08
N ARG A 216 18.26 -17.06 15.25
CA ARG A 216 18.45 -18.40 14.65
C ARG A 216 18.46 -18.38 13.13
N ARG A 217 17.65 -17.51 12.49
CA ARG A 217 17.59 -17.36 11.02
C ARG A 217 18.74 -16.54 10.48
N ALA A 218 19.42 -15.76 11.33
CA ALA A 218 20.66 -15.04 11.05
C ALA A 218 20.59 -14.22 9.74
N PRO A 219 19.76 -13.16 9.67
CA PRO A 219 19.68 -12.32 8.48
C PRO A 219 20.98 -11.54 8.23
N ASP A 220 21.27 -11.34 6.95
CA ASP A 220 22.39 -10.52 6.47
C ASP A 220 22.02 -9.03 6.42
N ILE A 221 20.72 -8.75 6.25
CA ILE A 221 20.17 -7.37 6.20
C ILE A 221 18.90 -7.32 7.05
N ILE A 222 18.73 -6.26 7.83
CA ILE A 222 17.47 -5.90 8.50
C ILE A 222 16.93 -4.64 7.86
N LEU A 223 15.71 -4.74 7.31
CA LEU A 223 14.94 -3.61 6.79
C LEU A 223 13.84 -3.28 7.79
N GLY A 224 13.83 -2.07 8.32
CA GLY A 224 12.78 -1.60 9.20
C GLY A 224 11.90 -0.56 8.53
N SER A 225 10.58 -0.72 8.69
CA SER A 225 9.58 0.22 8.19
C SER A 225 8.45 0.36 9.20
N TRP A 226 8.71 1.09 10.28
CA TRP A 226 7.73 1.25 11.35
C TRP A 226 6.67 2.29 10.96
N CYS A 227 5.41 1.87 10.92
CA CYS A 227 4.31 2.73 10.51
C CYS A 227 4.13 3.91 11.49
N GLY A 228 4.25 5.14 10.96
CA GLY A 228 4.04 6.35 11.75
C GLY A 228 5.21 6.76 12.66
N LYS A 229 6.28 5.98 12.76
CA LYS A 229 7.49 6.34 13.54
C LYS A 229 8.77 6.03 12.78
N LYS A 230 9.85 6.71 13.16
CA LYS A 230 11.17 6.52 12.56
C LYS A 230 11.77 5.19 13.02
N PHE A 231 12.34 4.42 12.09
CA PHE A 231 13.15 3.26 12.40
C PHE A 231 14.40 3.67 13.21
N ARG A 232 14.73 2.88 14.21
CA ARG A 232 15.84 3.14 15.14
C ARG A 232 16.81 1.96 15.14
N PRO A 233 17.85 1.98 14.26
CA PRO A 233 18.86 0.91 14.21
C PRO A 233 19.52 0.64 15.54
N ASP A 234 19.77 1.69 16.33
CA ASP A 234 20.34 1.62 17.66
C ASP A 234 19.49 0.80 18.64
N LYS A 235 18.16 0.96 18.61
CA LYS A 235 17.24 0.15 19.41
C LYS A 235 17.22 -1.30 18.98
N VAL A 236 17.27 -1.57 17.67
CA VAL A 236 17.28 -2.93 17.13
C VAL A 236 18.57 -3.63 17.51
N ALA A 237 19.72 -2.98 17.35
CA ALA A 237 21.03 -3.51 17.71
C ALA A 237 21.18 -3.79 19.22
N ALA A 238 20.50 -3.01 20.08
CA ALA A 238 20.54 -3.15 21.53
C ALA A 238 19.64 -4.27 22.08
N ARG A 239 18.86 -4.96 21.25
CA ARG A 239 18.02 -6.08 21.71
C ARG A 239 18.87 -7.22 22.23
N PRO A 240 18.44 -7.90 23.33
CA PRO A 240 19.19 -9.02 23.89
C PRO A 240 19.52 -10.10 22.84
N GLY A 241 20.78 -10.51 22.75
CA GLY A 241 21.26 -11.53 21.82
C GLY A 241 21.43 -11.09 20.35
N TRP A 242 20.91 -9.95 19.94
CA TRP A 242 20.91 -9.54 18.53
C TRP A 242 22.29 -9.12 18.01
N ALA A 243 23.25 -8.81 18.88
CA ALA A 243 24.64 -8.56 18.49
C ALA A 243 25.29 -9.74 17.73
N ALA A 244 24.77 -10.95 17.89
CA ALA A 244 25.22 -12.14 17.15
C ALA A 244 24.71 -12.21 15.70
N ILE A 245 23.68 -11.41 15.34
CA ILE A 245 23.07 -11.41 13.99
C ILE A 245 24.06 -10.75 13.01
N PRO A 246 24.34 -11.36 11.84
CA PRO A 246 25.22 -10.79 10.82
C PRO A 246 24.86 -9.35 10.47
N ALA A 247 23.59 -9.06 10.22
CA ALA A 247 23.12 -7.72 9.90
C ALA A 247 23.45 -6.68 10.98
N VAL A 248 23.40 -7.05 12.26
CA VAL A 248 23.73 -6.15 13.38
C VAL A 248 25.23 -5.93 13.48
N ARG A 249 25.99 -7.03 13.43
CA ARG A 249 27.46 -6.99 13.48
C ARG A 249 28.05 -6.16 12.36
N ASP A 250 27.50 -6.29 11.14
CA ASP A 250 28.05 -5.69 9.92
C ASP A 250 27.40 -4.32 9.61
N GLY A 251 26.47 -3.85 10.48
CA GLY A 251 25.81 -2.53 10.34
C GLY A 251 24.79 -2.45 9.22
N GLU A 252 24.21 -3.57 8.79
CA GLU A 252 23.24 -3.67 7.70
C GLU A 252 21.79 -3.50 8.20
N LEU A 253 21.56 -2.43 8.93
CA LEU A 253 20.28 -2.02 9.50
C LEU A 253 19.76 -0.79 8.76
N HIS A 254 18.76 -0.94 7.92
CA HIS A 254 18.30 0.12 7.01
C HIS A 254 16.82 0.45 7.19
N GLU A 255 16.47 1.74 7.10
CA GLU A 255 15.08 2.18 7.05
C GLU A 255 14.57 2.19 5.61
N VAL A 256 13.43 1.55 5.36
CA VAL A 256 12.62 1.79 4.18
C VAL A 256 11.37 2.56 4.61
N LYS A 257 11.16 3.75 4.07
CA LYS A 257 10.08 4.64 4.51
C LYS A 257 8.71 3.99 4.29
N SER A 258 7.86 3.99 5.32
CA SER A 258 6.52 3.38 5.25
C SER A 258 5.65 3.88 4.08
N PRO A 259 5.67 5.18 3.68
CA PRO A 259 4.86 5.64 2.55
C PRO A 259 5.25 5.06 1.19
N ILE A 260 6.44 4.46 1.06
CA ILE A 260 6.88 3.87 -0.20
C ILE A 260 6.86 2.34 -0.21
N ILE A 261 6.54 1.69 0.93
CA ILE A 261 6.60 0.22 1.00
C ILE A 261 5.41 -0.43 1.71
N LEU A 262 4.83 0.22 2.74
CA LEU A 262 3.70 -0.33 3.48
C LEU A 262 2.34 0.02 2.88
N GLN A 263 2.30 0.82 1.83
CA GLN A 263 1.09 1.09 1.07
C GLN A 263 1.02 0.10 -0.11
N PRO A 264 -0.05 -0.73 -0.21
CA PRO A 264 -0.17 -1.70 -1.30
C PRO A 264 -0.63 -1.00 -2.60
N GLY A 265 0.23 -0.15 -3.13
CA GLY A 265 -0.02 0.69 -4.28
C GLY A 265 1.23 0.93 -5.14
N PRO A 266 1.14 1.86 -6.10
CA PRO A 266 2.23 2.12 -7.05
C PRO A 266 3.57 2.47 -6.40
N ALA A 267 3.57 3.18 -5.26
CA ALA A 267 4.79 3.53 -4.55
C ALA A 267 5.63 2.32 -4.17
N ALA A 268 4.99 1.22 -3.72
CA ALA A 268 5.69 -0.01 -3.36
C ALA A 268 6.33 -0.68 -4.58
N LEU A 269 5.67 -0.64 -5.74
CA LEU A 269 6.13 -1.22 -7.00
C LEU A 269 7.18 -0.35 -7.72
N THR A 270 7.41 0.87 -7.27
CA THR A 270 8.36 1.82 -7.86
C THR A 270 9.47 2.18 -6.91
N ASP A 271 9.27 3.19 -6.06
CA ASP A 271 10.30 3.68 -5.15
C ASP A 271 10.65 2.66 -4.06
N GLY A 272 9.64 1.92 -3.55
CA GLY A 272 9.85 0.90 -2.52
C GLY A 272 10.77 -0.23 -2.99
N VAL A 273 10.45 -0.86 -4.12
CA VAL A 273 11.28 -1.95 -4.66
C VAL A 273 12.66 -1.48 -5.08
N ARG A 274 12.78 -0.25 -5.62
CA ARG A 274 14.09 0.33 -6.00
C ARG A 274 14.97 0.60 -4.79
N GLU A 275 14.39 1.07 -3.68
CA GLU A 275 15.15 1.30 -2.45
C GLU A 275 15.63 -0.03 -1.85
N ILE A 276 14.80 -1.07 -1.81
CA ILE A 276 15.21 -2.41 -1.40
C ILE A 276 16.33 -2.93 -2.31
N ALA A 277 16.18 -2.80 -3.63
CA ALA A 277 17.18 -3.24 -4.60
C ALA A 277 18.51 -2.47 -4.47
N ARG A 278 18.46 -1.19 -4.15
CA ARG A 278 19.65 -0.37 -3.87
C ARG A 278 20.44 -0.91 -2.67
N ILE A 279 19.73 -1.21 -1.59
CA ILE A 279 20.33 -1.76 -0.36
C ILE A 279 20.94 -3.13 -0.62
N ILE A 280 20.18 -4.04 -1.24
CA ILE A 280 20.63 -5.40 -1.53
C ILE A 280 21.85 -5.38 -2.47
N ARG A 281 21.85 -4.54 -3.51
CA ARG A 281 22.99 -4.38 -4.43
C ARG A 281 24.23 -3.90 -3.71
N ALA A 282 24.09 -2.89 -2.82
CA ALA A 282 25.20 -2.36 -2.05
C ALA A 282 25.82 -3.44 -1.13
N TRP A 283 24.98 -4.26 -0.49
CA TRP A 283 25.45 -5.39 0.31
C TRP A 283 26.12 -6.46 -0.54
N SER A 284 25.51 -6.84 -1.67
CA SER A 284 26.02 -7.89 -2.56
C SER A 284 27.39 -7.55 -3.18
N ALA A 285 27.68 -6.25 -3.34
CA ALA A 285 28.97 -5.76 -3.87
C ALA A 285 30.10 -5.78 -2.84
N LYS A 286 29.82 -5.94 -1.53
CA LYS A 286 30.84 -6.05 -0.50
C LYS A 286 31.51 -7.42 -0.59
N SER A 287 32.84 -7.48 -0.46
CA SER A 287 33.56 -8.75 -0.33
C SER A 287 33.05 -9.49 0.91
N PRO A 288 32.94 -10.84 0.87
CA PRO A 288 32.71 -11.60 2.09
C PRO A 288 33.89 -11.34 3.04
N MET A 289 33.62 -10.93 4.28
CA MET A 289 34.62 -10.89 5.33
C MET A 289 34.91 -12.29 5.85
#